data_4e914b24b3cebbd6086f5d64e6bbee5d
#
_entry.id   4e914b24b3cebbd6086f5d64e6bbee5d
#
_cell.length_a   1.000
_cell.length_b   1.000
_cell.length_c   1.000
_cell.angle_alpha   90.00
_cell.angle_beta   90.00
_cell.angle_gamma   90.00
#
_symmetry.space_group_name_H-M   'P 1'
#
loop_
_entity.id
_entity.type
_entity.pdbx_description
1 polymer ?
#
loop_
_entity_poly.entity_id
_entity_poly.type
_entity_poly.pdbx_seq_one_letter_code
_entity_poly.pdbx_strand_id
1 'polypeptide(L)'
;MDVKNAFLQGELEDDVYMTPPPGLEDTIQCGKVLRLRKAIYGLKQSPRAWYHKLSRTLKDHSFKKSESDHTLFTLQSPQGIVIVLIYVDDLIITGDNKDGIQTTKTFLKSCFDIKDLGELKYFLGIEVCRSNESLFLSQRKYTLDLLNETGFMNSKPASTPLEDGYKVNRKGEKEDEKFGDAPLYRKLVGKLIYLTNTRPDICFAVNQVSQHMQVPMVYHWNMVERILRYLKGSSGQGIWMGKNSSTEIVGYCDADYAGDRGDRRSTTGYCTFIGGNLATWKTKKQKVVSCSSAESEYRAMRKLTNELTWLKALLKDLGIEQHTPITMHCDNKAAIYIASNSVFHERTKHIEVDCHKVREKIVEGVTLPCYTRSEDQLADIFTKAASLKVCNFIHGKLGLVDLSHS
;
A
#
# COMPACT_ATOMS: atom_id res chain seq x y z
N MET A 1 -13.16 -14.67 7.02
CA MET A 1 -14.04 -15.73 6.43
C MET A 1 -13.55 -15.99 5.02
N ASP A 2 -13.71 -17.20 4.53
CA ASP A 2 -13.24 -17.63 3.20
C ASP A 2 -14.41 -18.21 2.41
N VAL A 3 -14.63 -17.70 1.19
CA VAL A 3 -15.75 -18.08 0.33
C VAL A 3 -15.31 -19.19 -0.61
N LYS A 4 -15.90 -20.36 -0.46
CA LYS A 4 -15.58 -21.47 -1.35
C LYS A 4 -16.03 -21.21 -2.78
N ASN A 5 -15.10 -21.36 -3.71
CA ASN A 5 -15.38 -21.20 -5.14
C ASN A 5 -16.18 -19.92 -5.44
N ALA A 6 -15.73 -18.79 -4.91
CA ALA A 6 -16.43 -17.50 -4.96
C ALA A 6 -16.99 -17.17 -6.36
N PHE A 7 -16.21 -17.36 -7.43
CA PHE A 7 -16.67 -17.06 -8.78
C PHE A 7 -17.83 -17.94 -9.24
N LEU A 8 -17.90 -19.22 -8.80
CA LEU A 8 -19.00 -20.11 -9.13
C LEU A 8 -20.32 -19.70 -8.48
N GLN A 9 -20.27 -18.80 -7.51
CA GLN A 9 -21.46 -18.25 -6.87
C GLN A 9 -22.00 -17.01 -7.59
N GLY A 10 -21.20 -16.38 -8.48
CA GLY A 10 -21.60 -15.24 -9.30
C GLY A 10 -22.56 -15.65 -10.44
N GLU A 11 -23.56 -14.82 -10.72
CA GLU A 11 -24.47 -14.99 -11.83
C GLU A 11 -23.96 -14.22 -13.04
N LEU A 12 -24.08 -14.83 -14.24
CA LEU A 12 -23.70 -14.18 -15.49
C LEU A 12 -24.91 -13.46 -16.06
N GLU A 13 -24.78 -12.16 -16.31
CA GLU A 13 -25.77 -11.36 -17.01
C GLU A 13 -25.65 -11.52 -18.54
N ASP A 14 -24.42 -11.80 -19.02
CA ASP A 14 -24.11 -12.00 -20.42
C ASP A 14 -24.30 -13.44 -20.84
N ASP A 15 -24.67 -13.66 -22.12
CA ASP A 15 -24.74 -14.98 -22.73
C ASP A 15 -23.31 -15.47 -23.05
N VAL A 16 -22.79 -16.35 -22.19
CA VAL A 16 -21.47 -16.96 -22.32
C VAL A 16 -21.61 -18.43 -22.65
N TYR A 17 -20.92 -18.85 -23.71
CA TYR A 17 -20.92 -20.23 -24.17
C TYR A 17 -19.53 -20.84 -24.08
N MET A 18 -19.46 -22.14 -23.81
CA MET A 18 -18.22 -22.91 -23.81
C MET A 18 -18.41 -24.23 -24.58
N THR A 19 -17.33 -24.75 -25.12
CA THR A 19 -17.30 -26.12 -25.63
C THR A 19 -17.45 -27.11 -24.48
N PRO A 20 -18.07 -28.28 -24.70
CA PRO A 20 -18.10 -29.31 -23.67
C PRO A 20 -16.70 -29.64 -23.16
N PRO A 21 -16.52 -29.78 -21.84
CA PRO A 21 -15.24 -30.21 -21.29
C PRO A 21 -14.95 -31.68 -21.69
N PRO A 22 -13.67 -32.07 -21.75
CA PRO A 22 -13.26 -33.45 -22.05
C PRO A 22 -13.99 -34.47 -21.16
N GLY A 23 -14.50 -35.53 -21.76
CA GLY A 23 -15.27 -36.59 -21.07
C GLY A 23 -16.79 -36.38 -21.08
N LEU A 24 -17.30 -35.27 -21.60
CA LEU A 24 -18.72 -35.03 -21.83
C LEU A 24 -19.12 -35.06 -23.33
N GLU A 25 -18.19 -35.37 -24.20
CA GLU A 25 -18.41 -35.37 -25.67
C GLU A 25 -19.52 -36.37 -26.05
N ASP A 26 -19.55 -37.54 -25.38
CA ASP A 26 -20.54 -38.62 -25.71
C ASP A 26 -21.95 -38.30 -25.20
N THR A 27 -22.11 -37.34 -24.28
CA THR A 27 -23.40 -36.95 -23.73
C THR A 27 -24.01 -35.73 -24.40
N ILE A 28 -23.24 -35.02 -25.20
CA ILE A 28 -23.66 -33.78 -25.85
C ILE A 28 -23.53 -33.97 -27.38
N GLN A 29 -24.62 -33.74 -28.13
CA GLN A 29 -24.61 -33.85 -29.60
C GLN A 29 -23.48 -33.02 -30.21
N CYS A 30 -22.77 -33.62 -31.16
CA CYS A 30 -21.67 -32.95 -31.88
C CYS A 30 -22.07 -31.56 -32.39
N GLY A 31 -21.24 -30.54 -32.17
CA GLY A 31 -21.49 -29.16 -32.57
C GLY A 31 -22.33 -28.31 -31.59
N LYS A 32 -22.85 -28.88 -30.51
CA LYS A 32 -23.53 -28.09 -29.45
C LYS A 32 -22.53 -27.49 -28.47
N VAL A 33 -22.86 -26.31 -27.95
CA VAL A 33 -22.13 -25.60 -26.91
C VAL A 33 -22.95 -25.51 -25.62
N LEU A 34 -22.29 -25.37 -24.48
CA LEU A 34 -22.93 -25.19 -23.18
C LEU A 34 -23.09 -23.72 -22.91
N ARG A 35 -24.29 -23.27 -22.55
CA ARG A 35 -24.54 -21.94 -22.04
C ARG A 35 -24.23 -21.92 -20.54
N LEU A 36 -23.32 -21.06 -20.10
CA LEU A 36 -22.98 -20.89 -18.69
C LEU A 36 -24.08 -20.06 -17.99
N ARG A 37 -24.62 -20.56 -16.90
CA ARG A 37 -25.55 -19.83 -16.03
C ARG A 37 -24.85 -19.11 -14.90
N LYS A 38 -23.69 -19.64 -14.48
CA LYS A 38 -22.84 -19.08 -13.40
C LYS A 38 -21.44 -18.81 -13.95
N ALA A 39 -20.78 -17.86 -13.33
CA ALA A 39 -19.41 -17.56 -13.63
C ALA A 39 -18.49 -18.75 -13.28
N ILE A 40 -17.42 -18.93 -14.04
CA ILE A 40 -16.37 -19.93 -13.78
C ILE A 40 -15.00 -19.25 -13.73
N TYR A 41 -14.02 -19.93 -13.13
CA TYR A 41 -12.63 -19.44 -13.17
C TYR A 41 -12.14 -19.36 -14.62
N GLY A 42 -11.33 -18.33 -14.91
CA GLY A 42 -10.80 -18.07 -16.25
C GLY A 42 -11.64 -17.09 -17.10
N LEU A 43 -12.89 -16.82 -16.79
CA LEU A 43 -13.67 -15.79 -17.49
C LEU A 43 -13.30 -14.39 -16.97
N LYS A 44 -13.14 -13.44 -17.88
CA LYS A 44 -12.83 -12.05 -17.57
C LYS A 44 -13.87 -11.37 -16.67
N GLN A 45 -15.15 -11.72 -16.81
CA GLN A 45 -16.27 -11.13 -16.07
C GLN A 45 -16.52 -11.79 -14.70
N SER A 46 -15.93 -12.95 -14.40
CA SER A 46 -16.22 -13.71 -13.16
C SER A 46 -15.97 -12.93 -11.88
N PRO A 47 -14.84 -12.19 -11.70
CA PRO A 47 -14.62 -11.37 -10.52
C PRO A 47 -15.69 -10.30 -10.35
N ARG A 48 -16.15 -9.68 -11.45
CA ARG A 48 -17.19 -8.66 -11.43
C ARG A 48 -18.55 -9.25 -11.08
N ALA A 49 -18.94 -10.38 -11.66
CA ALA A 49 -20.18 -11.07 -11.38
C ALA A 49 -20.29 -11.47 -9.90
N TRP A 50 -19.22 -12.03 -9.34
CA TRP A 50 -19.14 -12.35 -7.91
C TRP A 50 -19.26 -11.10 -7.02
N TYR A 51 -18.45 -10.07 -7.28
CA TYR A 51 -18.50 -8.82 -6.52
C TYR A 51 -19.90 -8.19 -6.56
N HIS A 52 -20.57 -8.17 -7.72
CA HIS A 52 -21.92 -7.64 -7.87
C HIS A 52 -22.91 -8.39 -6.97
N LYS A 53 -22.88 -9.73 -6.99
CA LYS A 53 -23.77 -10.55 -6.16
C LYS A 53 -23.54 -10.31 -4.68
N LEU A 54 -22.30 -10.36 -4.22
CA LEU A 54 -21.97 -10.12 -2.81
C LEU A 54 -22.32 -8.69 -2.38
N SER A 55 -21.97 -7.68 -3.19
CA SER A 55 -22.30 -6.28 -2.93
C SER A 55 -23.81 -6.04 -2.83
N ARG A 56 -24.60 -6.65 -3.72
CA ARG A 56 -26.06 -6.59 -3.67
C ARG A 56 -26.60 -7.23 -2.40
N THR A 57 -26.15 -8.43 -2.06
CA THR A 57 -26.55 -9.16 -0.86
C THR A 57 -26.29 -8.34 0.41
N LEU A 58 -25.11 -7.69 0.53
CA LEU A 58 -24.78 -6.82 1.66
C LEU A 58 -25.69 -5.58 1.70
N LYS A 59 -25.96 -4.94 0.55
CA LYS A 59 -26.86 -3.78 0.47
C LYS A 59 -28.30 -4.14 0.86
N ASP A 60 -28.80 -5.29 0.40
CA ASP A 60 -30.13 -5.80 0.77
C ASP A 60 -30.22 -6.08 2.28
N HIS A 61 -29.08 -6.32 2.95
CA HIS A 61 -28.95 -6.44 4.40
C HIS A 61 -28.57 -5.12 5.09
N SER A 62 -28.89 -3.99 4.47
CA SER A 62 -28.71 -2.62 5.00
C SER A 62 -27.28 -2.14 5.16
N PHE A 63 -26.29 -2.82 4.59
CA PHE A 63 -24.92 -2.30 4.55
C PHE A 63 -24.81 -1.15 3.54
N LYS A 64 -24.08 -0.11 3.93
CA LYS A 64 -23.67 0.98 3.03
C LYS A 64 -22.31 0.66 2.45
N LYS A 65 -22.18 0.77 1.13
CA LYS A 65 -20.88 0.71 0.46
C LYS A 65 -20.15 2.02 0.64
N SER A 66 -18.86 1.98 1.00
CA SER A 66 -18.00 3.17 1.04
C SER A 66 -17.80 3.75 -0.36
N GLU A 67 -17.81 5.07 -0.46
CA GLU A 67 -17.45 5.79 -1.68
C GLU A 67 -15.92 5.96 -1.82
N SER A 68 -15.20 5.86 -0.69
CA SER A 68 -13.74 5.99 -0.63
C SER A 68 -13.01 4.68 -0.94
N ASP A 69 -13.64 3.54 -0.65
CA ASP A 69 -13.17 2.19 -0.98
C ASP A 69 -14.36 1.28 -1.30
N HIS A 70 -14.53 0.94 -2.56
CA HIS A 70 -15.64 0.15 -3.03
C HIS A 70 -15.67 -1.30 -2.49
N THR A 71 -14.58 -1.77 -1.88
CA THR A 71 -14.52 -3.09 -1.23
C THR A 71 -14.96 -3.06 0.22
N LEU A 72 -15.17 -1.88 0.78
CA LEU A 72 -15.56 -1.64 2.15
C LEU A 72 -17.07 -1.41 2.29
N PHE A 73 -17.69 -2.11 3.22
CA PHE A 73 -19.10 -1.99 3.56
C PHE A 73 -19.27 -1.77 5.06
N THR A 74 -20.18 -0.88 5.45
CA THR A 74 -20.42 -0.53 6.85
C THR A 74 -21.92 -0.67 7.19
N LEU A 75 -22.21 -1.19 8.37
CA LEU A 75 -23.53 -1.22 8.96
C LEU A 75 -23.48 -0.53 10.32
N GLN A 76 -24.05 0.67 10.40
CA GLN A 76 -24.15 1.43 11.65
C GLN A 76 -25.44 1.12 12.37
N SER A 77 -25.38 0.97 13.68
CA SER A 77 -26.51 0.74 14.57
C SER A 77 -26.30 1.45 15.91
N PRO A 78 -27.33 1.58 16.77
CA PRO A 78 -27.17 2.12 18.13
C PRO A 78 -26.18 1.34 19.00
N GLN A 79 -25.92 0.06 18.66
CA GLN A 79 -25.00 -0.84 19.37
C GLN A 79 -23.56 -0.74 18.87
N GLY A 80 -23.30 0.05 17.81
CA GLY A 80 -21.99 0.22 17.19
C GLY A 80 -21.99 -0.10 15.70
N ILE A 81 -20.81 -0.22 15.15
CA ILE A 81 -20.56 -0.43 13.71
C ILE A 81 -20.10 -1.87 13.43
N VAL A 82 -20.60 -2.43 12.30
CA VAL A 82 -20.04 -3.62 11.66
C VAL A 82 -19.42 -3.23 10.33
N ILE A 83 -18.21 -3.68 10.08
CA ILE A 83 -17.43 -3.39 8.88
C ILE A 83 -17.14 -4.70 8.17
N VAL A 84 -17.39 -4.75 6.86
CA VAL A 84 -17.02 -5.87 5.99
C VAL A 84 -16.06 -5.36 4.91
N LEU A 85 -14.87 -5.93 4.84
CA LEU A 85 -13.89 -5.69 3.78
C LEU A 85 -13.83 -6.93 2.88
N ILE A 86 -13.97 -6.73 1.58
CA ILE A 86 -14.00 -7.79 0.57
C ILE A 86 -12.69 -7.81 -0.19
N TYR A 87 -12.05 -8.97 -0.27
CA TYR A 87 -10.94 -9.22 -1.17
C TYR A 87 -11.12 -10.55 -1.88
N VAL A 88 -11.70 -10.52 -3.07
CA VAL A 88 -12.07 -11.68 -3.91
C VAL A 88 -12.91 -12.69 -3.12
N ASP A 89 -12.31 -13.75 -2.57
CA ASP A 89 -12.90 -14.81 -1.78
C ASP A 89 -12.70 -14.63 -0.27
N ASP A 90 -11.82 -13.73 0.13
CA ASP A 90 -11.57 -13.42 1.53
C ASP A 90 -12.44 -12.26 2.04
N LEU A 91 -13.11 -12.47 3.20
CA LEU A 91 -13.88 -11.43 3.89
C LEU A 91 -13.32 -11.18 5.28
N ILE A 92 -12.97 -9.92 5.58
CA ILE A 92 -12.70 -9.46 6.93
C ILE A 92 -13.97 -8.82 7.49
N ILE A 93 -14.42 -9.31 8.64
CA ILE A 93 -15.57 -8.73 9.36
C ILE A 93 -15.06 -8.23 10.71
N THR A 94 -15.26 -6.96 11.00
CA THR A 94 -14.78 -6.30 12.22
C THR A 94 -15.76 -5.22 12.67
N GLY A 95 -15.49 -4.59 13.80
CA GLY A 95 -16.31 -3.53 14.37
C GLY A 95 -16.36 -3.64 15.89
N ASP A 96 -17.10 -2.77 16.52
CA ASP A 96 -17.37 -2.76 17.97
C ASP A 96 -18.70 -3.42 18.35
N ASN A 97 -19.62 -3.62 17.40
CA ASN A 97 -20.87 -4.34 17.61
C ASN A 97 -20.67 -5.87 17.43
N LYS A 98 -20.34 -6.57 18.53
CA LYS A 98 -20.07 -8.02 18.54
C LYS A 98 -21.25 -8.86 18.07
N ASP A 99 -22.47 -8.52 18.49
CA ASP A 99 -23.71 -9.23 18.11
C ASP A 99 -24.02 -9.02 16.62
N GLY A 100 -23.82 -7.79 16.14
CA GLY A 100 -23.93 -7.46 14.72
C GLY A 100 -22.94 -8.24 13.85
N ILE A 101 -21.70 -8.41 14.31
CA ILE A 101 -20.70 -9.26 13.63
C ILE A 101 -21.18 -10.70 13.54
N GLN A 102 -21.69 -11.27 14.63
CA GLN A 102 -22.17 -12.66 14.64
C GLN A 102 -23.42 -12.84 13.75
N THR A 103 -24.34 -11.89 13.78
CA THR A 103 -25.52 -11.87 12.91
C THR A 103 -25.11 -11.81 11.44
N THR A 104 -24.16 -10.93 11.09
CA THR A 104 -23.63 -10.80 9.74
C THR A 104 -22.98 -12.10 9.26
N LYS A 105 -22.18 -12.76 10.11
CA LYS A 105 -21.58 -14.05 9.80
C LYS A 105 -22.63 -15.13 9.51
N THR A 106 -23.68 -15.20 10.33
CA THR A 106 -24.78 -16.15 10.17
C THR A 106 -25.54 -15.89 8.87
N PHE A 107 -25.86 -14.62 8.60
CA PHE A 107 -26.52 -14.18 7.37
C PHE A 107 -25.70 -14.56 6.12
N LEU A 108 -24.41 -14.24 6.09
CA LEU A 108 -23.56 -14.57 4.94
C LEU A 108 -23.44 -16.08 4.72
N LYS A 109 -23.38 -16.88 5.80
CA LYS A 109 -23.41 -18.36 5.70
C LYS A 109 -24.73 -18.91 5.16
N SER A 110 -25.85 -18.22 5.35
CA SER A 110 -27.13 -18.62 4.75
C SER A 110 -27.23 -18.31 3.26
N CYS A 111 -26.48 -17.31 2.78
CA CYS A 111 -26.51 -16.87 1.39
C CYS A 111 -25.44 -17.54 0.51
N PHE A 112 -24.30 -17.91 1.11
CA PHE A 112 -23.09 -18.35 0.40
C PHE A 112 -22.42 -19.53 1.10
N ASP A 113 -21.71 -20.38 0.35
CA ASP A 113 -20.84 -21.41 0.93
C ASP A 113 -19.54 -20.76 1.47
N ILE A 114 -19.59 -20.36 2.74
CA ILE A 114 -18.52 -19.62 3.43
C ILE A 114 -18.04 -20.36 4.66
N LYS A 115 -16.72 -20.47 4.79
CA LYS A 115 -16.07 -20.97 5.99
C LYS A 115 -15.68 -19.82 6.92
N ASP A 116 -16.05 -19.91 8.19
CA ASP A 116 -15.55 -19.00 9.22
C ASP A 116 -14.17 -19.50 9.72
N LEU A 117 -13.16 -18.67 9.55
CA LEU A 117 -11.79 -18.99 9.96
C LEU A 117 -11.47 -18.53 11.40
N GLY A 118 -12.46 -17.94 12.10
CA GLY A 118 -12.28 -17.38 13.44
C GLY A 118 -11.60 -16.02 13.44
N GLU A 119 -10.78 -15.77 14.47
CA GLU A 119 -10.02 -14.52 14.59
C GLU A 119 -8.97 -14.39 13.49
N LEU A 120 -8.76 -13.14 13.04
CA LEU A 120 -7.80 -12.83 12.00
C LEU A 120 -6.37 -13.02 12.52
N LYS A 121 -5.67 -14.03 12.00
CA LYS A 121 -4.25 -14.31 12.28
C LYS A 121 -3.37 -14.18 11.06
N TYR A 122 -3.96 -14.30 9.88
CA TYR A 122 -3.25 -14.27 8.61
C TYR A 122 -4.17 -13.75 7.51
N PHE A 123 -3.71 -12.79 6.73
CA PHE A 123 -4.49 -12.23 5.63
C PHE A 123 -3.57 -11.83 4.48
N LEU A 124 -3.79 -12.39 3.30
CA LEU A 124 -3.01 -12.07 2.10
C LEU A 124 -1.49 -12.10 2.34
N GLY A 125 -0.97 -13.11 3.04
CA GLY A 125 0.46 -13.19 3.34
C GLY A 125 0.97 -12.27 4.46
N ILE A 126 0.09 -11.50 5.11
CA ILE A 126 0.41 -10.68 6.29
C ILE A 126 0.00 -11.43 7.54
N GLU A 127 0.92 -11.59 8.46
CA GLU A 127 0.70 -12.13 9.80
C GLU A 127 0.15 -11.04 10.70
N VAL A 128 -0.92 -11.36 11.43
CA VAL A 128 -1.62 -10.43 12.32
C VAL A 128 -1.55 -10.97 13.73
N CYS A 129 -0.71 -10.37 14.57
CA CYS A 129 -0.65 -10.66 15.99
C CYS A 129 -1.42 -9.59 16.77
N ARG A 130 -2.33 -10.02 17.64
CA ARG A 130 -3.19 -9.11 18.42
C ARG A 130 -2.97 -9.33 19.90
N SER A 131 -2.88 -8.22 20.64
CA SER A 131 -3.00 -8.18 22.09
C SER A 131 -4.19 -7.31 22.49
N ASN A 132 -4.42 -7.16 23.79
CA ASN A 132 -5.45 -6.23 24.29
C ASN A 132 -5.11 -4.75 24.00
N GLU A 133 -3.82 -4.43 23.87
CA GLU A 133 -3.31 -3.06 23.76
C GLU A 133 -2.73 -2.72 22.38
N SER A 134 -2.61 -3.71 21.49
CA SER A 134 -1.91 -3.49 20.23
C SER A 134 -2.25 -4.50 19.14
N LEU A 135 -1.90 -4.09 17.92
CA LEU A 135 -1.88 -4.93 16.72
C LEU A 135 -0.46 -4.90 16.14
N PHE A 136 0.08 -6.06 15.79
CA PHE A 136 1.36 -6.17 15.11
C PHE A 136 1.17 -6.85 13.77
N LEU A 137 1.63 -6.19 12.69
CA LEU A 137 1.53 -6.66 11.32
C LEU A 137 2.92 -6.99 10.78
N SER A 138 3.14 -8.21 10.33
CA SER A 138 4.42 -8.65 9.75
C SER A 138 4.23 -9.56 8.55
N GLN A 139 5.30 -9.77 7.81
CA GLN A 139 5.43 -10.79 6.77
C GLN A 139 6.68 -11.66 7.02
N ARG A 140 6.85 -12.08 8.30
CA ARG A 140 8.04 -12.84 8.72
C ARG A 140 8.19 -14.13 7.94
N LYS A 141 7.13 -14.94 7.86
CA LYS A 141 7.17 -16.20 7.11
C LYS A 141 7.52 -15.95 5.64
N TYR A 142 6.87 -14.99 5.01
CA TYR A 142 7.15 -14.63 3.60
C TYR A 142 8.60 -14.19 3.40
N THR A 143 9.16 -13.43 4.35
CA THR A 143 10.56 -13.01 4.33
C THR A 143 11.50 -14.20 4.44
N LEU A 144 11.24 -15.13 5.37
CA LEU A 144 12.05 -16.33 5.53
C LEU A 144 11.97 -17.26 4.31
N ASP A 145 10.79 -17.45 3.75
CA ASP A 145 10.58 -18.24 2.53
C ASP A 145 11.36 -17.62 1.34
N LEU A 146 11.33 -16.29 1.20
CA LEU A 146 12.11 -15.56 0.18
C LEU A 146 13.62 -15.74 0.38
N LEU A 147 14.12 -15.60 1.61
CA LEU A 147 15.55 -15.79 1.92
C LEU A 147 16.03 -17.23 1.69
N ASN A 148 15.17 -18.21 1.99
CA ASN A 148 15.46 -19.63 1.72
C ASN A 148 15.50 -19.91 0.21
N GLU A 149 14.50 -19.45 -0.55
CA GLU A 149 14.44 -19.62 -2.01
C GLU A 149 15.66 -19.01 -2.72
N THR A 150 16.15 -17.89 -2.20
CA THR A 150 17.29 -17.16 -2.79
C THR A 150 18.66 -17.61 -2.25
N GLY A 151 18.72 -18.51 -1.26
CA GLY A 151 19.95 -18.97 -0.63
C GLY A 151 20.60 -18.00 0.34
N PHE A 152 19.90 -16.91 0.72
CA PHE A 152 20.44 -15.85 1.60
C PHE A 152 20.27 -16.13 3.11
N MET A 153 19.71 -17.28 3.51
CA MET A 153 19.54 -17.64 4.92
C MET A 153 20.84 -17.64 5.72
N ASN A 154 21.95 -18.02 5.12
CA ASN A 154 23.27 -18.05 5.76
C ASN A 154 24.17 -16.85 5.40
N SER A 155 23.63 -15.83 4.72
CA SER A 155 24.40 -14.65 4.32
C SER A 155 24.68 -13.74 5.53
N LYS A 156 25.79 -12.95 5.44
CA LYS A 156 26.08 -11.93 6.44
C LYS A 156 25.04 -10.80 6.33
N PRO A 157 24.35 -10.42 7.43
CA PRO A 157 23.38 -9.34 7.41
C PRO A 157 24.00 -7.99 6.99
N ALA A 158 23.19 -7.16 6.32
CA ALA A 158 23.50 -5.75 6.07
C ALA A 158 22.73 -4.88 7.07
N SER A 159 23.34 -3.75 7.49
CA SER A 159 22.76 -2.85 8.48
C SER A 159 21.71 -1.88 7.89
N THR A 160 21.76 -1.62 6.58
CA THR A 160 20.84 -0.73 5.86
C THR A 160 20.46 -1.35 4.52
N PRO A 161 19.23 -1.08 4.01
CA PRO A 161 18.78 -1.67 2.74
C PRO A 161 19.52 -1.14 1.52
N LEU A 162 20.08 0.08 1.60
CA LEU A 162 20.99 0.66 0.63
C LEU A 162 22.19 1.30 1.32
N GLU A 163 23.30 1.41 0.61
CA GLU A 163 24.47 2.16 1.10
C GLU A 163 24.25 3.66 0.95
N ASP A 164 24.79 4.40 1.91
CA ASP A 164 24.94 5.84 1.71
C ASP A 164 25.88 6.05 0.50
N GLY A 165 25.47 6.89 -0.45
CA GLY A 165 26.23 7.08 -1.68
C GLY A 165 26.06 6.00 -2.77
N TYR A 166 25.08 5.08 -2.67
CA TYR A 166 24.75 4.05 -3.68
C TYR A 166 24.54 4.60 -5.11
N LYS A 167 24.45 5.91 -5.26
CA LYS A 167 24.17 6.59 -6.54
C LYS A 167 25.20 6.22 -7.61
N VAL A 168 24.71 5.47 -8.57
CA VAL A 168 25.46 4.84 -9.66
C VAL A 168 25.87 5.82 -10.72
N ASN A 169 26.88 5.38 -11.51
CA ASN A 169 27.46 6.02 -12.67
C ASN A 169 27.95 7.44 -12.41
N ARG A 170 29.10 7.52 -11.74
CA ARG A 170 29.96 8.68 -11.89
C ARG A 170 30.43 8.72 -13.35
N LYS A 171 30.30 9.87 -14.03
CA LYS A 171 30.87 10.05 -15.36
C LYS A 171 32.32 9.54 -15.37
N GLY A 172 32.60 8.52 -16.20
CA GLY A 172 33.94 7.92 -16.30
C GLY A 172 34.11 6.56 -15.61
N GLU A 173 33.11 6.03 -14.89
CA GLU A 173 33.13 4.63 -14.45
C GLU A 173 32.84 3.71 -15.64
N LYS A 174 33.42 2.50 -15.64
CA LYS A 174 33.16 1.47 -16.66
C LYS A 174 31.66 1.20 -16.72
N GLU A 175 31.11 1.09 -17.92
CA GLU A 175 29.75 0.61 -18.11
C GLU A 175 29.58 -0.70 -17.36
N ASP A 176 28.51 -0.78 -16.55
CA ASP A 176 28.19 -1.99 -15.83
C ASP A 176 27.70 -3.06 -16.80
N GLU A 177 28.00 -4.32 -16.53
CA GLU A 177 27.57 -5.44 -17.35
C GLU A 177 26.07 -5.73 -17.14
N LYS A 178 25.40 -6.18 -18.20
CA LYS A 178 24.01 -6.64 -18.11
C LYS A 178 23.92 -7.87 -17.22
N PHE A 179 22.96 -7.87 -16.32
CA PHE A 179 22.66 -9.05 -15.51
C PHE A 179 22.04 -10.14 -16.39
N GLY A 180 22.60 -11.33 -16.37
CA GLY A 180 22.25 -12.41 -17.30
C GLY A 180 20.85 -12.99 -17.12
N ASP A 181 20.24 -12.88 -15.94
CA ASP A 181 18.91 -13.43 -15.62
C ASP A 181 17.89 -12.35 -15.26
N ALA A 182 17.44 -11.62 -16.27
CA ALA A 182 16.40 -10.60 -16.10
C ALA A 182 15.02 -11.16 -15.60
N PRO A 183 14.58 -12.37 -15.97
CA PRO A 183 13.42 -13.01 -15.35
C PRO A 183 13.52 -13.20 -13.85
N LEU A 184 14.65 -13.70 -13.35
CA LEU A 184 14.92 -13.85 -11.92
C LEU A 184 14.90 -12.50 -11.22
N TYR A 185 15.57 -11.48 -11.80
CA TYR A 185 15.55 -10.12 -11.26
C TYR A 185 14.12 -9.60 -11.09
N ARG A 186 13.28 -9.68 -12.14
CA ARG A 186 11.88 -9.24 -12.08
C ARG A 186 11.06 -9.98 -11.04
N LYS A 187 11.25 -11.32 -10.94
CA LYS A 187 10.59 -12.16 -9.94
C LYS A 187 10.90 -11.69 -8.53
N LEU A 188 12.19 -11.49 -8.22
CA LEU A 188 12.62 -11.08 -6.89
C LEU A 188 12.19 -9.65 -6.56
N VAL A 189 12.34 -8.71 -7.48
CA VAL A 189 11.87 -7.34 -7.27
C VAL A 189 10.36 -7.30 -7.05
N GLY A 190 9.58 -8.11 -7.78
CA GLY A 190 8.14 -8.27 -7.53
C GLY A 190 7.83 -8.75 -6.11
N LYS A 191 8.59 -9.74 -5.61
CA LYS A 191 8.46 -10.22 -4.22
C LYS A 191 8.84 -9.16 -3.19
N LEU A 192 9.88 -8.37 -3.46
CA LEU A 192 10.29 -7.26 -2.59
C LEU A 192 9.26 -6.13 -2.58
N ILE A 193 8.63 -5.80 -3.72
CA ILE A 193 7.52 -4.84 -3.79
C ILE A 193 6.38 -5.29 -2.87
N TYR A 194 6.06 -6.58 -2.85
CA TYR A 194 5.01 -7.09 -1.98
C TYR A 194 5.36 -6.94 -0.48
N LEU A 195 6.63 -7.12 -0.10
CA LEU A 195 7.11 -6.91 1.26
C LEU A 195 6.97 -5.46 1.74
N THR A 196 6.96 -4.47 0.84
CA THR A 196 6.81 -3.06 1.23
C THR A 196 5.45 -2.75 1.89
N ASN A 197 4.48 -3.68 1.85
CA ASN A 197 3.20 -3.53 2.55
C ASN A 197 3.30 -3.60 4.08
N THR A 198 4.37 -4.18 4.63
CA THR A 198 4.64 -4.23 6.08
C THR A 198 6.05 -3.75 6.44
N ARG A 199 6.86 -3.44 5.43
CA ARG A 199 8.26 -3.02 5.54
C ARG A 199 8.46 -1.66 4.85
N PRO A 200 7.96 -0.57 5.45
CA PRO A 200 8.15 0.78 4.91
C PRO A 200 9.63 1.15 4.78
N ASP A 201 10.50 0.61 5.61
CA ASP A 201 11.95 0.84 5.65
C ASP A 201 12.68 0.40 4.37
N ILE A 202 12.17 -0.58 3.62
CA ILE A 202 12.77 -0.99 2.34
C ILE A 202 12.13 -0.29 1.13
N CYS A 203 11.09 0.54 1.30
CA CYS A 203 10.33 1.10 0.17
C CYS A 203 11.21 1.87 -0.81
N PHE A 204 12.12 2.71 -0.31
CA PHE A 204 13.00 3.47 -1.17
C PHE A 204 13.96 2.55 -1.96
N ALA A 205 14.62 1.61 -1.27
CA ALA A 205 15.52 0.66 -1.89
C ALA A 205 14.83 -0.17 -2.98
N VAL A 206 13.63 -0.67 -2.69
CA VAL A 206 12.81 -1.45 -3.63
C VAL A 206 12.36 -0.58 -4.81
N ASN A 207 11.99 0.68 -4.56
CA ASN A 207 11.66 1.62 -5.63
C ASN A 207 12.86 1.84 -6.57
N GLN A 208 14.09 1.94 -6.06
CA GLN A 208 15.28 2.10 -6.89
C GLN A 208 15.49 0.88 -7.81
N VAL A 209 15.51 -0.33 -7.27
CA VAL A 209 15.70 -1.54 -8.09
C VAL A 209 14.53 -1.80 -9.06
N SER A 210 13.32 -1.39 -8.71
CA SER A 210 12.13 -1.58 -9.56
C SER A 210 12.16 -0.77 -10.86
N GLN A 211 12.96 0.28 -10.93
CA GLN A 211 13.10 1.10 -12.14
C GLN A 211 13.88 0.40 -13.25
N HIS A 212 14.61 -0.67 -12.95
CA HIS A 212 15.55 -1.35 -13.85
C HIS A 212 15.08 -2.76 -14.27
N MET A 213 13.79 -3.08 -14.15
CA MET A 213 13.24 -4.41 -14.46
C MET A 213 13.40 -4.83 -15.92
N GLN A 214 13.45 -3.88 -16.87
CA GLN A 214 13.56 -4.20 -18.30
C GLN A 214 14.97 -4.62 -18.70
N VAL A 215 15.97 -3.88 -18.24
CA VAL A 215 17.39 -4.10 -18.53
C VAL A 215 18.17 -3.96 -17.22
N PRO A 216 18.14 -4.99 -16.35
CA PRO A 216 18.91 -4.96 -15.10
C PRO A 216 20.41 -5.12 -15.42
N MET A 217 21.24 -4.36 -14.71
CA MET A 217 22.69 -4.49 -14.73
C MET A 217 23.15 -5.27 -13.49
N VAL A 218 24.37 -5.80 -13.48
CA VAL A 218 24.99 -6.48 -12.33
C VAL A 218 24.94 -5.60 -11.08
N TYR A 219 25.19 -4.33 -11.25
CA TYR A 219 25.09 -3.35 -10.17
C TYR A 219 23.68 -3.33 -9.53
N HIS A 220 22.61 -3.35 -10.32
CA HIS A 220 21.24 -3.38 -9.80
C HIS A 220 20.95 -4.71 -9.06
N TRP A 221 21.54 -5.80 -9.51
CA TRP A 221 21.50 -7.08 -8.83
C TRP A 221 22.19 -7.01 -7.45
N ASN A 222 23.35 -6.39 -7.35
CA ASN A 222 24.05 -6.19 -6.08
C ASN A 222 23.20 -5.38 -5.08
N MET A 223 22.38 -4.43 -5.55
CA MET A 223 21.41 -3.72 -4.71
C MET A 223 20.29 -4.68 -4.20
N VAL A 224 19.78 -5.57 -5.06
CA VAL A 224 18.80 -6.58 -4.65
C VAL A 224 19.39 -7.51 -3.58
N GLU A 225 20.62 -8.02 -3.79
CA GLU A 225 21.31 -8.85 -2.79
C GLU A 225 21.50 -8.12 -1.46
N ARG A 226 21.79 -6.82 -1.50
CA ARG A 226 21.93 -6.03 -0.28
C ARG A 226 20.60 -5.93 0.47
N ILE A 227 19.49 -5.70 -0.24
CA ILE A 227 18.15 -5.70 0.37
C ILE A 227 17.86 -7.06 1.02
N LEU A 228 18.18 -8.18 0.36
CA LEU A 228 18.02 -9.53 0.93
C LEU A 228 18.87 -9.72 2.19
N ARG A 229 20.12 -9.28 2.19
CA ARG A 229 20.97 -9.30 3.39
C ARG A 229 20.45 -8.42 4.53
N TYR A 230 19.87 -7.28 4.22
CA TYR A 230 19.19 -6.45 5.21
C TYR A 230 17.97 -7.16 5.81
N LEU A 231 17.12 -7.75 4.98
CA LEU A 231 15.97 -8.55 5.41
C LEU A 231 16.38 -9.75 6.29
N LYS A 232 17.53 -10.37 6.02
CA LYS A 232 18.08 -11.44 6.87
C LYS A 232 18.34 -10.93 8.30
N GLY A 233 18.87 -9.74 8.46
CA GLY A 233 19.15 -9.11 9.76
C GLY A 233 17.91 -8.55 10.48
N SER A 234 16.76 -8.49 9.80
CA SER A 234 15.52 -7.88 10.31
C SER A 234 14.27 -8.67 9.91
N SER A 235 14.37 -10.00 9.88
CA SER A 235 13.29 -10.86 9.37
C SER A 235 12.02 -10.85 10.24
N GLY A 236 12.13 -10.53 11.52
CA GLY A 236 11.00 -10.40 12.45
C GLY A 236 10.42 -8.99 12.52
N GLN A 237 10.94 -8.03 11.74
CA GLN A 237 10.49 -6.65 11.77
C GLN A 237 9.11 -6.50 11.12
N GLY A 238 8.24 -5.73 11.78
CA GLY A 238 6.89 -5.41 11.33
C GLY A 238 6.40 -4.10 11.92
N ILE A 239 5.14 -3.78 11.69
CA ILE A 239 4.49 -2.54 12.11
C ILE A 239 3.71 -2.81 13.39
N TRP A 240 4.07 -2.08 14.43
CA TRP A 240 3.35 -2.03 15.70
C TRP A 240 2.32 -0.90 15.67
N MET A 241 1.08 -1.22 16.00
CA MET A 241 -0.02 -0.27 16.14
C MET A 241 -0.57 -0.36 17.56
N GLY A 242 -0.28 0.67 18.36
CA GLY A 242 -0.78 0.76 19.74
C GLY A 242 -2.24 1.22 19.77
N LYS A 243 -3.00 0.67 20.72
CA LYS A 243 -4.34 1.15 21.01
C LYS A 243 -4.26 2.52 21.67
N ASN A 244 -4.98 3.48 21.13
CA ASN A 244 -5.09 4.82 21.72
C ASN A 244 -6.49 5.39 21.42
N SER A 245 -6.81 6.52 22.03
CA SER A 245 -8.11 7.20 21.87
C SER A 245 -8.12 8.25 20.76
N SER A 246 -6.95 8.56 20.18
CA SER A 246 -6.85 9.56 19.12
C SER A 246 -7.14 8.95 17.74
N THR A 247 -7.87 9.69 16.93
CA THR A 247 -8.11 9.40 15.52
C THR A 247 -7.54 10.49 14.63
N GLU A 248 -6.71 11.37 15.18
CA GLU A 248 -6.07 12.47 14.47
C GLU A 248 -5.22 11.95 13.32
N ILE A 249 -5.36 12.56 12.16
CA ILE A 249 -4.53 12.27 10.99
C ILE A 249 -3.38 13.27 10.93
N VAL A 250 -2.17 12.76 10.69
CA VAL A 250 -0.97 13.58 10.45
C VAL A 250 -0.23 13.00 9.24
N GLY A 251 0.34 13.86 8.39
CA GLY A 251 1.11 13.45 7.24
C GLY A 251 2.48 14.13 7.14
N TYR A 252 3.47 13.41 6.59
CA TYR A 252 4.82 13.89 6.29
C TYR A 252 5.10 13.68 4.82
N CYS A 253 5.71 14.66 4.15
CA CYS A 253 6.17 14.52 2.76
C CYS A 253 7.55 15.12 2.56
N ASP A 254 8.31 14.51 1.65
CA ASP A 254 9.64 14.93 1.23
C ASP A 254 9.85 14.66 -0.26
N ALA A 255 10.79 15.36 -0.89
CA ALA A 255 11.24 15.08 -2.24
C ALA A 255 12.76 15.18 -2.39
N ASP A 256 13.41 14.10 -2.78
CA ASP A 256 14.83 14.13 -3.20
C ASP A 256 14.97 14.84 -4.57
N TYR A 257 15.29 16.14 -4.53
CA TYR A 257 15.38 16.98 -5.73
C TYR A 257 16.47 16.48 -6.68
N ALA A 258 16.05 16.19 -7.94
CA ALA A 258 16.94 15.72 -9.00
C ALA A 258 17.83 14.54 -8.59
N GLY A 259 17.31 13.69 -7.69
CA GLY A 259 18.06 12.59 -7.08
C GLY A 259 18.50 11.51 -8.04
N ASP A 260 17.76 11.27 -9.11
CA ASP A 260 18.19 10.39 -10.19
C ASP A 260 19.22 11.09 -11.06
N ARG A 261 20.42 10.49 -11.19
CA ARG A 261 21.51 11.06 -11.97
C ARG A 261 21.34 10.88 -13.47
N GLY A 262 20.57 9.88 -13.90
CA GLY A 262 20.35 9.57 -15.30
C GLY A 262 19.39 10.55 -15.96
N ASP A 263 18.18 10.68 -15.39
CA ASP A 263 17.11 11.51 -15.96
C ASP A 263 16.76 12.75 -15.12
N ARG A 264 17.47 12.99 -14.01
CA ARG A 264 17.30 14.16 -13.13
C ARG A 264 15.91 14.32 -12.53
N ARG A 265 15.13 13.26 -12.51
CA ARG A 265 13.82 13.27 -11.84
C ARG A 265 13.97 13.10 -10.34
N SER A 266 13.08 13.78 -9.63
CA SER A 266 12.98 13.71 -8.17
C SER A 266 12.20 12.47 -7.72
N THR A 267 12.43 12.02 -6.49
CA THR A 267 11.63 10.99 -5.83
C THR A 267 10.76 11.65 -4.77
N THR A 268 9.46 11.41 -4.82
CA THR A 268 8.50 11.79 -3.77
C THR A 268 8.39 10.67 -2.76
N GLY A 269 8.45 11.03 -1.48
CA GLY A 269 8.14 10.17 -0.34
C GLY A 269 7.05 10.80 0.52
N TYR A 270 6.17 9.97 1.09
CA TYR A 270 5.27 10.41 2.13
C TYR A 270 4.90 9.25 3.08
N CYS A 271 4.48 9.62 4.28
CA CYS A 271 3.81 8.72 5.22
C CYS A 271 2.71 9.46 5.96
N THR A 272 1.70 8.70 6.41
CA THR A 272 0.58 9.22 7.19
C THR A 272 0.38 8.40 8.44
N PHE A 273 -0.15 9.04 9.47
CA PHE A 273 -0.47 8.44 10.75
C PHE A 273 -1.93 8.70 11.10
N ILE A 274 -2.55 7.74 11.78
CA ILE A 274 -3.87 7.88 12.40
C ILE A 274 -3.70 7.55 13.88
N GLY A 275 -3.98 8.51 14.77
CA GLY A 275 -3.78 8.34 16.19
C GLY A 275 -2.33 7.96 16.55
N GLY A 276 -1.35 8.50 15.85
CA GLY A 276 0.06 8.18 16.05
C GLY A 276 0.54 6.84 15.46
N ASN A 277 -0.34 6.01 14.92
CA ASN A 277 0.02 4.76 14.26
C ASN A 277 0.21 4.97 12.76
N LEU A 278 1.26 4.39 12.19
CA LEU A 278 1.55 4.46 10.75
C LEU A 278 0.40 3.83 9.95
N ALA A 279 -0.20 4.59 9.04
CA ALA A 279 -1.37 4.17 8.26
C ALA A 279 -1.05 3.92 6.79
N THR A 280 -0.44 4.90 6.12
CA THR A 280 -0.05 4.75 4.70
C THR A 280 1.34 5.33 4.46
N TRP A 281 2.02 4.83 3.43
CA TRP A 281 3.33 5.32 3.00
C TRP A 281 3.56 5.05 1.53
N LYS A 282 4.45 5.84 0.93
CA LYS A 282 4.79 5.67 -0.49
C LYS A 282 6.12 6.27 -0.85
N THR A 283 6.81 5.58 -1.76
CA THR A 283 7.96 6.09 -2.51
C THR A 283 7.62 6.06 -3.99
N LYS A 284 7.79 7.16 -4.69
CA LYS A 284 7.52 7.21 -6.14
C LYS A 284 8.35 8.24 -6.86
N LYS A 285 9.03 7.83 -7.93
CA LYS A 285 9.73 8.73 -8.86
C LYS A 285 8.72 9.65 -9.55
N GLN A 286 9.02 10.95 -9.61
CA GLN A 286 8.19 11.94 -10.29
C GLN A 286 8.22 11.71 -11.81
N LYS A 287 7.14 12.01 -12.50
CA LYS A 287 7.02 11.77 -13.95
C LYS A 287 7.78 12.78 -14.78
N VAL A 288 8.08 13.95 -14.24
CA VAL A 288 8.72 15.08 -14.90
C VAL A 288 9.88 15.59 -14.06
N VAL A 289 10.83 16.28 -14.69
CA VAL A 289 11.94 16.95 -14.01
C VAL A 289 11.40 18.25 -13.38
N SER A 290 11.76 18.49 -12.12
CA SER A 290 11.46 19.74 -11.43
C SER A 290 12.56 20.76 -11.66
N CYS A 291 12.19 22.03 -11.82
CA CYS A 291 13.15 23.11 -12.06
C CYS A 291 13.79 23.65 -10.77
N SER A 292 13.24 23.31 -9.61
CA SER A 292 13.76 23.68 -8.29
C SER A 292 13.42 22.65 -7.22
N SER A 293 14.12 22.69 -6.07
CA SER A 293 13.75 21.87 -4.91
C SER A 293 12.36 22.20 -4.40
N ALA A 294 11.98 23.48 -4.36
CA ALA A 294 10.65 23.90 -3.95
C ALA A 294 9.54 23.29 -4.83
N GLU A 295 9.78 23.15 -6.14
CA GLU A 295 8.84 22.52 -7.04
C GLU A 295 8.71 21.02 -6.77
N SER A 296 9.83 20.30 -6.57
CA SER A 296 9.78 18.88 -6.25
C SER A 296 9.05 18.62 -4.93
N GLU A 297 9.31 19.44 -3.91
CA GLU A 297 8.62 19.40 -2.63
C GLU A 297 7.13 19.72 -2.77
N TYR A 298 6.79 20.71 -3.57
CA TYR A 298 5.40 21.03 -3.82
C TYR A 298 4.62 19.88 -4.47
N ARG A 299 5.25 19.15 -5.37
CA ARG A 299 4.69 17.94 -5.96
C ARG A 299 4.52 16.81 -4.93
N ALA A 300 5.42 16.72 -3.95
CA ALA A 300 5.28 15.80 -2.83
C ALA A 300 4.09 16.19 -1.94
N MET A 301 3.97 17.48 -1.59
CA MET A 301 2.81 18.03 -0.88
C MET A 301 1.49 17.70 -1.57
N ARG A 302 1.41 17.86 -2.90
CA ARG A 302 0.21 17.51 -3.67
C ARG A 302 -0.14 16.02 -3.53
N LYS A 303 0.87 15.12 -3.58
CA LYS A 303 0.62 13.68 -3.43
C LYS A 303 0.09 13.37 -2.04
N LEU A 304 0.70 13.94 -1.01
CA LEU A 304 0.23 13.80 0.35
C LEU A 304 -1.17 14.40 0.54
N THR A 305 -1.46 15.58 -0.02
CA THR A 305 -2.81 16.19 0.04
C THR A 305 -3.90 15.25 -0.50
N ASN A 306 -3.63 14.57 -1.62
CA ASN A 306 -4.58 13.59 -2.16
C ASN A 306 -4.80 12.41 -1.20
N GLU A 307 -3.73 11.91 -0.59
CA GLU A 307 -3.79 10.81 0.39
C GLU A 307 -4.57 11.22 1.65
N LEU A 308 -4.28 12.40 2.20
CA LEU A 308 -4.97 12.93 3.38
C LEU A 308 -6.46 13.18 3.12
N THR A 309 -6.79 13.68 1.92
CA THR A 309 -8.19 13.85 1.50
C THR A 309 -8.92 12.52 1.43
N TRP A 310 -8.28 11.50 0.87
CA TRP A 310 -8.83 10.15 0.82
C TRP A 310 -8.99 9.55 2.21
N LEU A 311 -7.98 9.65 3.09
CA LEU A 311 -8.07 9.15 4.47
C LEU A 311 -9.19 9.82 5.26
N LYS A 312 -9.35 11.15 5.12
CA LYS A 312 -10.45 11.89 5.75
C LYS A 312 -11.82 11.35 5.30
N ALA A 313 -11.98 11.10 4.00
CA ALA A 313 -13.20 10.54 3.45
C ALA A 313 -13.43 9.10 3.92
N LEU A 314 -12.39 8.26 3.95
CA LEU A 314 -12.47 6.89 4.43
C LEU A 314 -12.87 6.82 5.90
N LEU A 315 -12.27 7.65 6.77
CA LEU A 315 -12.65 7.71 8.20
C LEU A 315 -14.09 8.17 8.37
N LYS A 316 -14.56 9.12 7.56
CA LYS A 316 -15.96 9.54 7.56
C LYS A 316 -16.90 8.39 7.19
N ASP A 317 -16.55 7.57 6.19
CA ASP A 317 -17.34 6.38 5.83
C ASP A 317 -17.38 5.35 6.97
N LEU A 318 -16.35 5.34 7.84
CA LEU A 318 -16.29 4.54 9.06
C LEU A 318 -16.99 5.20 10.27
N GLY A 319 -17.61 6.38 10.10
CA GLY A 319 -18.30 7.11 11.17
C GLY A 319 -17.37 7.96 12.04
N ILE A 320 -16.13 8.16 11.63
CA ILE A 320 -15.12 8.97 12.36
C ILE A 320 -14.93 10.31 11.64
N GLU A 321 -15.48 11.37 12.21
CA GLU A 321 -15.35 12.71 11.61
C GLU A 321 -14.07 13.42 12.06
N GLN A 322 -13.40 14.06 11.10
CA GLN A 322 -12.23 14.91 11.32
C GLN A 322 -12.65 16.38 11.25
N HIS A 323 -12.78 17.05 12.40
CA HIS A 323 -13.27 18.42 12.50
C HIS A 323 -12.18 19.48 12.32
N THR A 324 -10.91 19.11 12.53
CA THR A 324 -9.76 20.00 12.38
C THR A 324 -9.04 19.77 11.05
N PRO A 325 -8.34 20.78 10.51
CA PRO A 325 -7.47 20.60 9.38
C PRO A 325 -6.35 19.58 9.69
N ILE A 326 -6.06 18.72 8.74
CA ILE A 326 -5.02 17.68 8.89
C ILE A 326 -3.64 18.32 8.74
N THR A 327 -2.77 18.15 9.72
CA THR A 327 -1.40 18.65 9.68
C THR A 327 -0.56 17.90 8.63
N MET A 328 0.05 18.68 7.74
CA MET A 328 0.93 18.20 6.67
C MET A 328 2.34 18.77 6.86
N HIS A 329 3.27 17.93 7.31
CA HIS A 329 4.66 18.29 7.57
C HIS A 329 5.51 18.30 6.31
N CYS A 330 6.23 19.41 6.08
CA CYS A 330 7.20 19.58 4.99
C CYS A 330 8.40 20.38 5.54
N ASP A 331 9.61 20.08 5.11
CA ASP A 331 10.82 20.77 5.55
C ASP A 331 11.24 21.92 4.61
N ASN A 332 10.51 22.16 3.53
CA ASN A 332 10.78 23.24 2.58
C ASN A 332 9.86 24.46 2.80
N LYS A 333 10.39 25.48 3.47
CA LYS A 333 9.65 26.73 3.74
C LYS A 333 9.16 27.43 2.47
N ALA A 334 9.91 27.36 1.36
CA ALA A 334 9.51 27.97 0.10
C ALA A 334 8.30 27.25 -0.51
N ALA A 335 8.26 25.92 -0.45
CA ALA A 335 7.11 25.13 -0.88
C ALA A 335 5.86 25.45 -0.04
N ILE A 336 6.00 25.53 1.29
CA ILE A 336 4.91 25.92 2.20
C ILE A 336 4.41 27.34 1.89
N TYR A 337 5.32 28.28 1.66
CA TYR A 337 4.96 29.65 1.32
C TYR A 337 4.18 29.73 0.00
N ILE A 338 4.62 29.01 -1.03
CA ILE A 338 3.90 28.88 -2.30
C ILE A 338 2.50 28.27 -2.09
N ALA A 339 2.37 27.29 -1.21
CA ALA A 339 1.11 26.64 -0.88
C ALA A 339 0.11 27.60 -0.22
N SER A 340 0.59 28.46 0.67
CA SER A 340 -0.23 29.34 1.50
C SER A 340 -0.54 30.70 0.84
N ASN A 341 0.16 31.07 -0.24
CA ASN A 341 0.03 32.39 -0.85
C ASN A 341 -0.59 32.33 -2.26
N SER A 342 -1.75 33.00 -2.43
CA SER A 342 -2.49 33.02 -3.70
C SER A 342 -1.87 33.92 -4.79
N VAL A 343 -0.98 34.85 -4.42
CA VAL A 343 -0.46 35.89 -5.34
C VAL A 343 0.69 35.42 -6.25
N PHE A 344 1.20 34.22 -6.07
CA PHE A 344 2.36 33.69 -6.80
C PHE A 344 2.03 33.07 -8.17
N HIS A 345 1.31 33.81 -9.04
CA HIS A 345 0.87 33.27 -10.34
C HIS A 345 1.94 33.26 -11.44
N GLU A 346 2.86 34.24 -11.47
CA GLU A 346 3.75 34.39 -12.63
C GLU A 346 4.95 33.42 -12.68
N ARG A 347 5.45 32.98 -11.53
CA ARG A 347 6.64 32.09 -11.45
C ARG A 347 6.30 30.59 -11.39
N THR A 348 5.02 30.22 -11.37
CA THR A 348 4.57 28.84 -11.12
C THR A 348 3.66 28.29 -12.22
N LYS A 349 3.61 28.89 -13.40
CA LYS A 349 2.72 28.44 -14.52
C LYS A 349 2.85 26.96 -14.85
N HIS A 350 4.05 26.39 -14.80
CA HIS A 350 4.32 24.98 -15.10
C HIS A 350 3.87 24.00 -14.00
N ILE A 351 3.58 24.47 -12.79
CA ILE A 351 3.02 23.70 -11.67
C ILE A 351 1.65 24.23 -11.21
N GLU A 352 1.01 25.05 -12.02
CA GLU A 352 -0.24 25.75 -11.66
C GLU A 352 -1.34 24.78 -11.19
N VAL A 353 -1.53 23.66 -11.90
CA VAL A 353 -2.51 22.64 -11.53
C VAL A 353 -2.20 22.02 -10.17
N ASP A 354 -0.91 21.78 -9.88
CA ASP A 354 -0.47 21.23 -8.59
C ASP A 354 -0.71 22.25 -7.47
N CYS A 355 -0.40 23.53 -7.74
CA CYS A 355 -0.61 24.65 -6.82
C CYS A 355 -2.10 24.86 -6.50
N HIS A 356 -2.95 24.85 -7.52
CA HIS A 356 -4.39 25.01 -7.34
C HIS A 356 -4.95 23.94 -6.41
N LYS A 357 -4.61 22.67 -6.63
CA LYS A 357 -5.15 21.56 -5.85
C LYS A 357 -4.75 21.59 -4.37
N VAL A 358 -3.50 21.95 -4.06
CA VAL A 358 -3.05 22.05 -2.65
C VAL A 358 -3.72 23.25 -1.97
N ARG A 359 -3.77 24.41 -2.64
CA ARG A 359 -4.41 25.62 -2.11
C ARG A 359 -5.90 25.44 -1.88
N GLU A 360 -6.60 24.80 -2.82
CA GLU A 360 -8.02 24.46 -2.67
C GLU A 360 -8.25 23.72 -1.34
N LYS A 361 -7.46 22.69 -1.05
CA LYS A 361 -7.60 21.88 0.18
C LYS A 361 -7.17 22.61 1.45
N ILE A 362 -6.28 23.60 1.35
CA ILE A 362 -5.96 24.49 2.47
C ILE A 362 -7.14 25.45 2.75
N VAL A 363 -7.69 26.07 1.70
CA VAL A 363 -8.83 26.99 1.83
C VAL A 363 -10.08 26.28 2.32
N GLU A 364 -10.33 25.04 1.88
CA GLU A 364 -11.40 24.19 2.37
C GLU A 364 -11.20 23.71 3.83
N GLY A 365 -10.06 24.02 4.47
CA GLY A 365 -9.74 23.55 5.82
C GLY A 365 -9.54 22.03 5.90
N VAL A 366 -9.13 21.38 4.82
CA VAL A 366 -8.84 19.95 4.81
C VAL A 366 -7.44 19.69 5.30
N THR A 367 -6.44 20.48 4.84
CA THR A 367 -5.04 20.33 5.20
C THR A 367 -4.43 21.63 5.69
N LEU A 368 -3.45 21.53 6.62
CA LEU A 368 -2.68 22.64 7.13
C LEU A 368 -1.18 22.32 6.99
N PRO A 369 -0.46 22.99 6.07
CA PRO A 369 0.98 22.82 5.94
C PRO A 369 1.71 23.38 7.16
N CYS A 370 2.61 22.56 7.71
CA CYS A 370 3.45 22.89 8.85
C CYS A 370 4.91 22.65 8.50
N TYR A 371 5.78 23.58 8.92
CA TYR A 371 7.22 23.37 8.78
C TYR A 371 7.73 22.35 9.82
N THR A 372 8.53 21.39 9.35
CA THR A 372 9.31 20.50 10.20
C THR A 372 10.79 20.62 9.86
N ARG A 373 11.69 20.36 10.82
CA ARG A 373 13.12 20.35 10.54
C ARG A 373 13.48 19.09 9.77
N SER A 374 14.52 19.17 8.93
CA SER A 374 14.95 17.99 8.17
C SER A 374 15.39 16.81 9.06
N GLU A 375 15.91 17.08 10.26
CA GLU A 375 16.24 16.02 11.23
C GLU A 375 15.02 15.28 11.78
N ASP A 376 13.83 15.93 11.77
CA ASP A 376 12.54 15.40 12.23
C ASP A 376 11.65 14.93 11.06
N GLN A 377 12.13 15.01 9.79
CA GLN A 377 11.36 14.67 8.61
C GLN A 377 11.26 13.15 8.42
N LEU A 378 10.11 12.58 8.82
CA LEU A 378 9.89 11.14 8.75
C LEU A 378 9.79 10.59 7.31
N ALA A 379 9.48 11.46 6.35
CA ALA A 379 9.39 11.06 4.95
C ALA A 379 10.75 10.87 4.26
N ASP A 380 11.86 11.27 4.89
CA ASP A 380 13.22 11.13 4.37
C ASP A 380 13.60 9.70 3.99
N ILE A 381 13.17 8.72 4.79
CA ILE A 381 13.43 7.30 4.53
C ILE A 381 12.79 6.80 3.22
N PHE A 382 11.81 7.53 2.70
CA PHE A 382 11.10 7.19 1.46
C PHE A 382 11.70 7.88 0.22
N THR A 383 12.68 8.76 0.38
CA THR A 383 13.24 9.57 -0.72
C THR A 383 14.73 9.41 -0.90
N LYS A 384 15.45 8.98 0.14
CA LYS A 384 16.92 8.84 0.11
C LYS A 384 17.41 7.64 0.92
N ALA A 385 18.62 7.17 0.60
CA ALA A 385 19.31 6.21 1.45
C ALA A 385 19.70 6.90 2.77
N ALA A 386 19.35 6.29 3.88
CA ALA A 386 19.61 6.84 5.19
C ALA A 386 20.74 6.09 5.91
N SER A 387 21.54 6.82 6.69
CA SER A 387 22.53 6.21 7.59
C SER A 387 21.84 5.34 8.64
N LEU A 388 22.57 4.38 9.23
CA LEU A 388 22.02 3.51 10.26
C LEU A 388 21.40 4.30 11.45
N LYS A 389 22.03 5.40 11.85
CA LYS A 389 21.51 6.26 12.92
C LYS A 389 20.14 6.85 12.58
N VAL A 390 20.00 7.37 11.37
CA VAL A 390 18.74 7.94 10.87
C VAL A 390 17.68 6.85 10.69
N CYS A 391 18.06 5.68 10.14
CA CYS A 391 17.16 4.54 10.03
C CYS A 391 16.59 4.15 11.39
N ASN A 392 17.43 3.95 12.41
CA ASN A 392 16.98 3.55 13.75
C ASN A 392 16.05 4.59 14.40
N PHE A 393 16.34 5.88 14.23
CA PHE A 393 15.46 6.95 14.72
C PHE A 393 14.08 6.89 14.04
N ILE A 394 14.06 6.83 12.71
CA ILE A 394 12.82 6.83 11.95
C ILE A 394 12.03 5.53 12.19
N HIS A 395 12.69 4.36 12.29
CA HIS A 395 12.02 3.08 12.59
C HIS A 395 11.20 3.19 13.88
N GLY A 396 11.77 3.73 14.95
CA GLY A 396 11.04 3.96 16.20
C GLY A 396 9.82 4.88 16.02
N LYS A 397 9.95 5.93 15.21
CA LYS A 397 8.84 6.87 14.93
C LYS A 397 7.75 6.27 14.03
N LEU A 398 8.12 5.38 13.12
CA LEU A 398 7.18 4.65 12.26
C LEU A 398 6.51 3.46 12.98
N GLY A 399 6.88 3.18 14.23
CA GLY A 399 6.38 2.01 14.95
C GLY A 399 6.89 0.67 14.40
N LEU A 400 8.10 0.67 13.81
CA LEU A 400 8.74 -0.56 13.35
C LEU A 400 9.44 -1.26 14.51
N VAL A 401 9.03 -2.49 14.78
CA VAL A 401 9.55 -3.33 15.87
C VAL A 401 9.99 -4.67 15.30
N ASP A 402 11.12 -5.18 15.77
CA ASP A 402 11.59 -6.53 15.44
C ASP A 402 11.34 -7.47 16.64
N LEU A 403 10.42 -8.42 16.45
CA LEU A 403 10.07 -9.41 17.49
C LEU A 403 10.98 -10.67 17.46
N SER A 404 11.97 -10.74 16.58
CA SER A 404 12.89 -11.87 16.54
C SER A 404 13.93 -11.88 17.69
N HIS A 405 14.05 -10.75 18.38
CA HIS A 405 15.00 -10.52 19.48
C HIS A 405 14.33 -10.25 20.83
N SER A 406 13.01 -10.42 20.93
CA SER A 406 12.23 -10.25 22.17
C SER A 406 11.93 -11.58 22.85
#